data_1c6c4daa4e7db62e68418c78ed513952
#
_entry.id   1c6c4daa4e7db62e68418c78ed513952
#
_cell.length_a   1.000
_cell.length_b   1.000
_cell.length_c   1.000
_cell.angle_alpha   90.00
_cell.angle_beta   90.00
_cell.angle_gamma   90.00
#
_symmetry.space_group_name_H-M   'P 1'
#
loop_
_entity.id
_entity.type
_entity.pdbx_description
1 polymer ?
#
loop_
_entity_poly.entity_id
_entity_poly.type
_entity_poly.pdbx_seq_one_letter_code
_entity_poly.pdbx_strand_id
1 'polypeptide(L)'
;MLTRSGYIINNPLPEIKKELTVRAIVNDDFGFPPPPFKVFRPTKNGICVPRYYGISKLGEPTEDKRPEPTRTRVKFHGTLRDATHQNAALAAAIDAGHGVLSLPCGFGKTTVSLAIACKLGY
;
A
#
# COMPACT_ATOMS: atom_id res chain seq x y z
N MET A 1 -8.69 14.87 1.66
CA MET A 1 -8.93 14.53 0.23
C MET A 1 -8.02 13.38 -0.20
N LEU A 2 -8.57 12.36 -0.85
CA LEU A 2 -7.79 11.23 -1.37
C LEU A 2 -7.55 11.39 -2.88
N THR A 3 -6.34 11.09 -3.33
CA THR A 3 -5.94 11.16 -4.73
C THR A 3 -5.18 9.89 -5.12
N ARG A 4 -4.86 9.73 -6.42
CA ARG A 4 -4.00 8.64 -6.88
C ARG A 4 -2.62 8.62 -6.20
N SER A 5 -2.10 9.78 -5.82
CA SER A 5 -0.78 9.92 -5.18
C SER A 5 -0.77 9.65 -3.68
N GLY A 6 -1.93 9.68 -3.03
CA GLY A 6 -2.07 9.49 -1.60
C GLY A 6 -3.11 10.41 -0.96
N TYR A 7 -3.08 10.51 0.35
CA TYR A 7 -3.99 11.34 1.14
C TYR A 7 -3.39 12.74 1.29
N ILE A 8 -4.14 13.77 0.87
CA ILE A 8 -3.72 15.17 0.95
C ILE A 8 -4.22 15.78 2.26
N ILE A 9 -3.29 16.34 3.01
CA ILE A 9 -3.53 17.07 4.25
C ILE A 9 -3.17 18.53 4.02
N ASN A 10 -4.16 19.41 4.12
CA ASN A 10 -3.93 20.85 4.10
C ASN A 10 -3.55 21.30 5.51
N ASN A 11 -2.57 22.21 5.63
CA ASN A 11 -2.08 22.72 6.91
C ASN A 11 -1.73 21.61 7.93
N PRO A 12 -0.83 20.67 7.58
CA PRO A 12 -0.50 19.55 8.45
C PRO A 12 0.19 20.02 9.73
N LEU A 13 -0.17 19.39 10.86
CA LEU A 13 0.52 19.60 12.13
C LEU A 13 2.01 19.19 11.99
N PRO A 14 2.92 19.89 12.68
CA PRO A 14 4.36 19.59 12.65
C PRO A 14 4.68 18.16 13.05
N GLU A 15 3.91 17.56 13.96
CA GLU A 15 4.06 16.19 14.44
C GLU A 15 3.91 15.16 13.31
N ILE A 16 2.98 15.38 12.37
CA ILE A 16 2.77 14.50 11.21
C ILE A 16 4.03 14.46 10.33
N LYS A 17 4.66 15.61 10.10
CA LYS A 17 5.91 15.68 9.34
C LYS A 17 7.06 15.00 10.07
N LYS A 18 7.14 15.15 11.39
CA LYS A 18 8.14 14.50 12.24
C LYS A 18 7.98 12.97 12.21
N GLU A 19 6.76 12.47 12.38
CA GLU A 19 6.43 11.05 12.36
C GLU A 19 6.76 10.41 11.00
N LEU A 20 6.49 11.12 9.90
CA LEU A 20 6.77 10.68 8.54
C LEU A 20 8.20 11.00 8.06
N THR A 21 9.08 11.41 8.95
CA THR A 21 10.51 11.55 8.67
C THR A 21 11.25 10.39 9.33
N VAL A 22 11.54 9.36 8.55
CA VAL A 22 12.11 8.10 9.01
C VAL A 22 13.63 8.19 9.08
N ARG A 23 14.21 7.67 10.17
CA ARG A 23 15.65 7.52 10.36
C ARG A 23 15.97 6.03 10.37
N ALA A 24 16.99 5.63 9.63
CA ALA A 24 17.49 4.26 9.72
C ALA A 24 18.14 4.04 11.09
N ILE A 25 17.82 2.90 11.71
CA ILE A 25 18.54 2.41 12.89
C ILE A 25 19.72 1.60 12.34
N VAL A 26 20.92 2.10 12.50
CA VAL A 26 22.16 1.39 12.12
C VAL A 26 22.97 1.11 13.38
N ASN A 27 23.62 -0.04 13.41
CA ASN A 27 24.61 -0.33 14.45
C ASN A 27 25.85 0.56 14.19
N ASP A 28 26.43 1.09 15.26
CA ASP A 28 27.58 1.99 15.23
C ASP A 28 28.82 1.40 14.53
N ASP A 29 28.86 0.06 14.38
CA ASP A 29 29.97 -0.66 13.72
C ASP A 29 30.05 -0.48 12.20
N PHE A 30 29.04 0.09 11.55
CA PHE A 30 28.92 0.17 10.08
C PHE A 30 29.06 1.59 9.50
N GLY A 31 29.56 2.55 10.26
CA GLY A 31 29.79 3.91 9.79
C GLY A 31 28.64 4.88 10.09
N PHE A 32 28.62 6.02 9.38
CA PHE A 32 27.63 7.05 9.62
C PHE A 32 26.22 6.60 9.20
N PRO A 33 25.18 6.84 10.01
CA PRO A 33 23.82 6.54 9.63
C PRO A 33 23.41 7.34 8.38
N PRO A 34 22.64 6.73 7.47
CA PRO A 34 22.15 7.44 6.30
C PRO A 34 21.23 8.62 6.73
N PRO A 35 21.14 9.66 5.90
CA PRO A 35 20.29 10.80 6.22
C PRO A 35 18.83 10.37 6.35
N PRO A 36 18.03 11.04 7.19
CA PRO A 36 16.62 10.75 7.32
C PRO A 36 15.89 11.01 5.99
N PHE A 37 14.90 10.18 5.67
CA PHE A 37 14.09 10.36 4.47
C PHE A 37 12.62 10.65 4.82
N LYS A 38 11.97 11.45 3.99
CA LYS A 38 10.58 11.86 4.17
C LYS A 38 9.65 10.90 3.42
N VAL A 39 8.66 10.34 4.14
CA VAL A 39 7.60 9.48 3.58
C VAL A 39 6.38 10.32 3.17
N PHE A 40 6.55 11.59 2.96
CA PHE A 40 5.53 12.51 2.47
C PHE A 40 6.09 13.40 1.35
N ARG A 41 5.20 13.93 0.53
CA ARG A 41 5.56 14.88 -0.54
C ARG A 41 4.90 16.24 -0.25
N PRO A 42 5.62 17.37 -0.41
CA PRO A 42 5.00 18.68 -0.31
C PRO A 42 3.97 18.87 -1.43
N THR A 43 2.90 19.59 -1.13
CA THR A 43 1.91 20.05 -2.10
C THR A 43 1.78 21.58 -1.99
N LYS A 44 1.01 22.22 -2.89
CA LYS A 44 0.84 23.67 -2.89
C LYS A 44 0.35 24.21 -1.53
N ASN A 45 -0.56 23.52 -0.85
CA ASN A 45 -1.21 23.98 0.38
C ASN A 45 -1.01 23.01 1.56
N GLY A 46 -0.06 22.05 1.48
CA GLY A 46 0.12 21.08 2.54
C GLY A 46 1.06 19.94 2.18
N ILE A 47 0.70 18.72 2.52
CA ILE A 47 1.47 17.52 2.20
C ILE A 47 0.58 16.39 1.68
N CYS A 48 1.16 15.54 0.84
CA CYS A 48 0.60 14.26 0.44
C CYS A 48 1.28 13.15 1.24
N VAL A 49 0.51 12.37 1.97
CA VAL A 49 0.98 11.27 2.82
C VAL A 49 0.50 9.92 2.29
N PRO A 50 1.08 8.79 2.73
CA PRO A 50 0.57 7.47 2.38
C PRO A 50 -0.92 7.34 2.72
N ARG A 51 -1.68 6.72 1.82
CA ARG A 51 -3.16 6.63 1.92
C ARG A 51 -3.62 6.13 3.29
N TYR A 52 -3.14 4.97 3.71
CA TYR A 52 -3.60 4.33 4.94
C TYR A 52 -3.12 5.03 6.20
N TYR A 53 -1.96 5.69 6.14
CA TYR A 53 -1.55 6.60 7.22
C TYR A 53 -2.56 7.74 7.39
N GLY A 54 -2.93 8.39 6.28
CA GLY A 54 -3.92 9.48 6.31
C GLY A 54 -5.28 9.02 6.84
N ILE A 55 -5.78 7.88 6.38
CA ILE A 55 -7.05 7.31 6.85
C ILE A 55 -6.98 6.96 8.34
N SER A 56 -5.91 6.30 8.78
CA SER A 56 -5.73 5.92 10.19
C SER A 56 -5.64 7.10 11.15
N LYS A 57 -5.01 8.20 10.72
CA LYS A 57 -4.79 9.39 11.58
C LYS A 57 -5.93 10.40 11.54
N LEU A 58 -6.60 10.54 10.41
CA LEU A 58 -7.57 11.62 10.15
C LEU A 58 -8.96 11.11 9.78
N GLY A 59 -9.11 9.79 9.66
CA GLY A 59 -10.37 9.18 9.22
C GLY A 59 -10.55 9.15 7.70
N GLU A 60 -11.73 8.73 7.28
CA GLU A 60 -12.07 8.65 5.86
C GLU A 60 -12.00 10.03 5.19
N PRO A 61 -11.55 10.09 3.94
CA PRO A 61 -11.42 11.35 3.22
C PRO A 61 -12.79 11.94 2.90
N THR A 62 -12.93 13.25 3.07
CA THR A 62 -14.14 13.99 2.67
C THR A 62 -14.39 13.97 1.16
N GLU A 63 -13.37 13.73 0.38
CA GLU A 63 -13.44 13.70 -1.09
C GLU A 63 -12.43 12.68 -1.62
N ASP A 64 -12.88 11.79 -2.50
CA ASP A 64 -12.04 10.82 -3.21
C ASP A 64 -11.96 11.20 -4.70
N LYS A 65 -10.79 11.67 -5.11
CA LYS A 65 -10.45 12.05 -6.51
C LYS A 65 -9.61 10.98 -7.21
N ARG A 66 -9.64 9.76 -6.73
CA ARG A 66 -8.97 8.69 -7.46
C ARG A 66 -9.73 8.40 -8.75
N PRO A 67 -9.02 8.19 -9.86
CA PRO A 67 -9.69 7.74 -11.08
C PRO A 67 -10.31 6.37 -10.86
N GLU A 68 -11.48 6.16 -11.44
CA GLU A 68 -12.09 4.84 -11.47
C GLU A 68 -11.15 3.84 -12.18
N PRO A 69 -10.99 2.64 -11.64
CA PRO A 69 -10.14 1.63 -12.27
C PRO A 69 -10.76 1.18 -13.60
N THR A 70 -9.91 1.03 -14.60
CA THR A 70 -10.34 0.48 -15.89
C THR A 70 -10.58 -1.01 -15.75
N ARG A 71 -11.80 -1.45 -16.00
CA ARG A 71 -12.13 -2.88 -15.95
C ARG A 71 -11.44 -3.65 -17.07
N THR A 72 -10.95 -4.82 -16.74
CA THR A 72 -10.33 -5.76 -17.68
C THR A 72 -11.12 -7.06 -17.74
N ARG A 73 -11.08 -7.73 -18.92
CA ARG A 73 -11.69 -9.05 -19.13
C ARG A 73 -10.67 -10.18 -19.09
N VAL A 74 -9.48 -9.90 -18.54
CA VAL A 74 -8.43 -10.94 -18.42
C VAL A 74 -8.91 -12.05 -17.49
N LYS A 75 -8.75 -13.30 -17.94
CA LYS A 75 -9.10 -14.49 -17.18
C LYS A 75 -7.84 -15.20 -16.71
N PHE A 76 -7.85 -15.71 -15.50
CA PHE A 76 -6.79 -16.57 -14.99
C PHE A 76 -7.01 -18.00 -15.50
N HIS A 77 -6.08 -18.49 -16.31
CA HIS A 77 -6.05 -19.87 -16.79
C HIS A 77 -4.96 -20.64 -16.05
N GLY A 78 -5.26 -21.10 -14.85
CA GLY A 78 -4.33 -21.84 -14.02
C GLY A 78 -5.05 -22.50 -12.85
N THR A 79 -4.34 -23.40 -12.17
CA THR A 79 -4.84 -24.06 -10.96
C THR A 79 -4.02 -23.60 -9.77
N LEU A 80 -4.70 -23.11 -8.74
CA LEU A 80 -4.08 -22.82 -7.45
C LEU A 80 -3.97 -24.10 -6.63
N ARG A 81 -2.88 -24.23 -5.88
CA ARG A 81 -2.60 -25.42 -5.06
C ARG A 81 -3.26 -25.30 -3.70
N ASP A 82 -4.22 -26.18 -3.39
CA ASP A 82 -4.89 -26.21 -2.08
C ASP A 82 -3.95 -26.67 -0.96
N ALA A 83 -3.08 -27.64 -1.25
CA ALA A 83 -2.09 -28.13 -0.28
C ALA A 83 -1.14 -27.04 0.26
N THR A 84 -1.00 -25.92 -0.45
CA THR A 84 -0.17 -24.78 -0.04
C THR A 84 -1.00 -23.56 0.35
N HIS A 85 -2.31 -23.72 0.55
CA HIS A 85 -3.23 -22.63 0.95
C HIS A 85 -3.30 -21.44 -0.03
N GLN A 86 -2.98 -21.63 -1.30
CA GLN A 86 -3.04 -20.56 -2.31
C GLN A 86 -4.49 -20.04 -2.51
N ASN A 87 -5.48 -20.92 -2.47
CA ASN A 87 -6.89 -20.54 -2.54
C ASN A 87 -7.33 -19.73 -1.32
N ALA A 88 -6.86 -20.08 -0.13
CA ALA A 88 -7.12 -19.32 1.09
C ALA A 88 -6.52 -17.91 1.03
N ALA A 89 -5.28 -17.77 0.52
CA ALA A 89 -4.64 -16.48 0.31
C ALA A 89 -5.39 -15.61 -0.71
N LEU A 90 -5.86 -16.22 -1.81
CA LEU A 90 -6.71 -15.53 -2.79
C LEU A 90 -8.01 -15.02 -2.15
N ALA A 91 -8.72 -15.89 -1.44
CA ALA A 91 -9.98 -15.52 -0.79
C ALA A 91 -9.80 -14.38 0.21
N ALA A 92 -8.79 -14.46 1.08
CA ALA A 92 -8.48 -13.42 2.05
C ALA A 92 -8.11 -12.08 1.38
N ALA A 93 -7.37 -12.11 0.27
CA ALA A 93 -7.01 -10.89 -0.46
C ALA A 93 -8.23 -10.23 -1.13
N ILE A 94 -9.15 -11.01 -1.67
CA ILE A 94 -10.39 -10.50 -2.28
C ILE A 94 -11.30 -9.90 -1.21
N ASP A 95 -11.47 -10.57 -0.09
CA ASP A 95 -12.29 -10.11 1.03
C ASP A 95 -11.76 -8.80 1.64
N ALA A 96 -10.46 -8.73 1.87
CA ALA A 96 -9.80 -7.53 2.39
C ALA A 96 -9.81 -6.36 1.40
N GLY A 97 -9.83 -6.63 0.09
CA GLY A 97 -9.78 -5.62 -0.97
C GLY A 97 -8.45 -4.89 -1.11
N HIS A 98 -7.63 -4.85 -0.05
CA HIS A 98 -6.31 -4.24 -0.02
C HIS A 98 -5.49 -4.77 1.16
N GLY A 99 -4.18 -4.71 1.04
CA GLY A 99 -3.30 -5.17 2.12
C GLY A 99 -1.92 -5.60 1.63
N VAL A 100 -1.22 -6.29 2.50
CA VAL A 100 0.08 -6.90 2.23
C VAL A 100 -0.04 -8.41 2.36
N LEU A 101 0.33 -9.14 1.31
CA LEU A 101 0.43 -10.58 1.33
C LEU A 101 1.82 -10.99 1.83
N SER A 102 1.90 -11.38 3.09
CA SER A 102 3.13 -11.95 3.69
C SER A 102 3.11 -13.46 3.50
N LEU A 103 3.84 -13.93 2.50
CA LEU A 103 3.85 -15.33 2.09
C LEU A 103 5.30 -15.84 2.01
N PRO A 104 5.57 -17.10 2.39
CA PRO A 104 6.92 -17.67 2.37
C PRO A 104 7.51 -17.77 0.97
N CYS A 105 8.82 -17.97 0.88
CA CYS A 105 9.48 -18.26 -0.39
C CYS A 105 8.93 -19.56 -1.00
N GLY A 106 8.82 -19.60 -2.33
CA GLY A 106 8.28 -20.77 -3.03
C GLY A 106 6.75 -20.95 -2.97
N PHE A 107 6.03 -20.11 -2.24
CA PHE A 107 4.57 -20.18 -2.14
C PHE A 107 3.84 -20.02 -3.49
N GLY A 108 4.44 -19.33 -4.44
CA GLY A 108 3.82 -18.97 -5.71
C GLY A 108 3.14 -17.60 -5.65
N LYS A 109 3.77 -16.64 -5.01
CA LYS A 109 3.28 -15.25 -4.86
C LYS A 109 2.79 -14.65 -6.18
N THR A 110 3.58 -14.80 -7.24
CA THR A 110 3.24 -14.28 -8.57
C THR A 110 1.95 -14.90 -9.11
N THR A 111 1.80 -16.23 -8.98
CA THR A 111 0.60 -16.95 -9.44
C THR A 111 -0.65 -16.48 -8.69
N VAL A 112 -0.55 -16.37 -7.35
CA VAL A 112 -1.66 -15.88 -6.53
C VAL A 112 -1.99 -14.42 -6.86
N SER A 113 -0.99 -13.56 -7.05
CA SER A 113 -1.20 -12.14 -7.41
C SER A 113 -1.89 -11.98 -8.76
N LEU A 114 -1.53 -12.80 -9.76
CA LEU A 114 -2.21 -12.81 -11.06
C LEU A 114 -3.67 -13.29 -10.93
N ALA A 115 -3.91 -14.32 -10.13
CA ALA A 115 -5.27 -14.80 -9.87
C ALA A 115 -6.13 -13.72 -9.17
N ILE A 116 -5.55 -13.00 -8.19
CA ILE A 116 -6.21 -11.87 -7.52
C ILE A 116 -6.56 -10.77 -8.52
N ALA A 117 -5.59 -10.34 -9.35
CA ALA A 117 -5.81 -9.29 -10.34
C ALA A 117 -6.93 -9.66 -11.33
N CYS A 118 -6.93 -10.89 -11.84
CA CYS A 118 -7.99 -11.38 -12.73
C CYS A 118 -9.35 -11.44 -12.03
N LYS A 119 -9.39 -11.82 -10.77
CA LYS A 119 -10.64 -11.92 -9.98
C LYS A 119 -11.22 -10.54 -9.65
N LEU A 120 -10.36 -9.56 -9.35
CA LEU A 120 -10.77 -8.16 -9.13
C LEU A 120 -11.25 -7.50 -10.43
N GLY A 121 -10.68 -7.88 -11.57
CA GLY A 121 -11.12 -7.41 -12.89
C GLY A 121 -10.67 -5.98 -13.24
N TYR A 122 -9.58 -5.50 -12.63
CA TYR A 122 -8.97 -4.20 -12.93
C TYR A 122 -7.50 -4.15 -12.52
#